data_30af75942fb90abddd27e468231dfec4
#
_entry.id   30af75942fb90abddd27e468231dfec4
#
_cell.length_a   1.000
_cell.length_b   1.000
_cell.length_c   1.000
_cell.angle_alpha   90.00
_cell.angle_beta   90.00
_cell.angle_gamma   90.00
#
_symmetry.space_group_name_H-M   'P 1'
#
loop_
_entity.id
_entity.type
_entity.pdbx_description
1 polymer ?
#
loop_
_entity_poly.entity_id
_entity_poly.type
_entity_poly.pdbx_seq_one_letter_code
_entity_poly.pdbx_strand_id
1 'polypeptide(L)'
;MKGNALLTMTLVSVCALTAISPAAEAETILRAQRPVVWKDFLGVNVQFHYFTPDIYQKQMSRLDQLGLGWIRWTLHWPVLEPAQGQYNLDALDAAMRTAEPHHYNTVAYLVGSAAFDSSAPQGASNTDQYPPRDDTIFAERMTALAQRYPQVSHWQVWNEPNIVWLPQPDPVAYYHLLTTTATAIRSALPNTPIVTAGVAYYGQMRGSTAYMLQSMVDQGLAGQNIVAAYHPYSEYPEGDSVADRDFLVRATRLNASLHDAGVKQVWATEWGWSSYKGPVEMQRIIGLEGQADYTLRRLALMSTLDYQRIFLFNLSDLDERATPRDRGYGLLDLNGEPKPVYTAMKHFFDVTGPTLQPADPPPATSVPEDLYAIAWNKPDGTHLLMAWSASSAHLTFPGIKSATLHDPLSGSQTTLASAKGVDMALTPTLQILSWKP
;
A
#
# COMPACT_ATOMS: atom_id res chain seq x y z
N MET A 1 -24.92 -71.26 -34.85
CA MET A 1 -23.54 -70.89 -35.12
C MET A 1 -23.53 -69.47 -35.68
N LYS A 2 -23.36 -68.52 -34.90
CA LYS A 2 -23.05 -67.10 -35.26
C LYS A 2 -22.15 -66.52 -34.19
N GLY A 3 -20.88 -66.31 -34.52
CA GLY A 3 -19.91 -65.75 -33.64
C GLY A 3 -20.05 -64.22 -33.54
N ASN A 4 -20.10 -63.67 -32.33
CA ASN A 4 -20.01 -62.26 -32.07
C ASN A 4 -18.55 -61.91 -31.79
N ALA A 5 -17.97 -61.10 -32.67
CA ALA A 5 -16.64 -60.45 -32.40
C ALA A 5 -16.85 -59.26 -31.53
N LEU A 6 -16.22 -59.27 -30.32
CA LEU A 6 -16.08 -58.12 -29.44
C LEU A 6 -14.92 -57.22 -29.95
N LEU A 7 -15.27 -56.00 -30.34
CA LEU A 7 -14.26 -54.97 -30.64
C LEU A 7 -13.84 -54.28 -29.32
N THR A 8 -12.61 -54.53 -28.91
CA THR A 8 -12.01 -53.86 -27.74
C THR A 8 -11.43 -52.52 -28.19
N MET A 9 -12.09 -51.43 -27.82
CA MET A 9 -11.58 -50.10 -28.03
C MET A 9 -10.61 -49.72 -26.87
N THR A 10 -9.34 -49.67 -27.18
CA THR A 10 -8.31 -49.18 -26.24
C THR A 10 -8.33 -47.66 -26.26
N LEU A 11 -8.84 -47.05 -25.19
CA LEU A 11 -8.70 -45.61 -24.95
C LEU A 11 -7.24 -45.32 -24.56
N VAL A 12 -6.49 -44.70 -25.45
CA VAL A 12 -5.20 -44.09 -25.11
C VAL A 12 -5.48 -42.71 -24.50
N SER A 13 -5.40 -42.66 -23.18
CA SER A 13 -5.45 -41.40 -22.44
C SER A 13 -4.11 -40.67 -22.61
N VAL A 14 -4.07 -39.68 -23.49
CA VAL A 14 -2.94 -38.77 -23.61
C VAL A 14 -3.05 -37.78 -22.46
N CYS A 15 -2.31 -38.05 -21.33
CA CYS A 15 -2.04 -37.05 -20.34
C CYS A 15 -1.15 -35.97 -20.96
N ALA A 16 -1.74 -34.86 -21.36
CA ALA A 16 -0.99 -33.63 -21.63
C ALA A 16 -0.40 -33.16 -20.29
N LEU A 17 0.85 -33.50 -20.04
CA LEU A 17 1.67 -32.78 -19.05
C LEU A 17 1.80 -31.35 -19.57
N THR A 18 0.95 -30.45 -19.07
CA THR A 18 1.25 -29.02 -19.13
C THR A 18 2.52 -28.81 -18.31
N ALA A 19 3.64 -28.64 -18.97
CA ALA A 19 4.85 -28.18 -18.37
C ALA A 19 4.53 -26.82 -17.70
N ILE A 20 4.49 -26.81 -16.36
CA ILE A 20 4.49 -25.59 -15.59
C ILE A 20 5.84 -24.93 -15.94
N SER A 21 5.79 -23.89 -16.79
CA SER A 21 6.96 -23.04 -17.00
C SER A 21 7.50 -22.65 -15.63
N PRO A 22 8.81 -22.80 -15.38
CA PRO A 22 9.41 -22.30 -14.17
C PRO A 22 8.99 -20.82 -14.04
N ALA A 23 8.48 -20.44 -12.87
CA ALA A 23 8.13 -19.07 -12.59
C ALA A 23 9.34 -18.21 -12.97
N ALA A 24 9.17 -17.27 -13.90
CA ALA A 24 10.25 -16.37 -14.26
C ALA A 24 10.73 -15.73 -12.97
N GLU A 25 12.00 -15.94 -12.62
CA GLU A 25 12.62 -15.28 -11.49
C GLU A 25 12.41 -13.78 -11.65
N ALA A 26 11.97 -13.11 -10.59
CA ALA A 26 11.77 -11.67 -10.63
C ALA A 26 13.13 -11.01 -10.91
N GLU A 27 13.17 -10.23 -11.97
CA GLU A 27 14.35 -9.44 -12.30
C GLU A 27 14.60 -8.44 -11.16
N THR A 28 15.80 -8.36 -10.62
CA THR A 28 16.17 -7.54 -9.46
C THR A 28 16.86 -6.25 -9.83
N ILE A 29 17.33 -6.14 -11.07
CA ILE A 29 17.69 -4.87 -11.69
C ILE A 29 16.40 -4.30 -12.28
N LEU A 30 15.74 -3.46 -11.48
CA LEU A 30 14.40 -2.99 -11.77
C LEU A 30 14.44 -1.72 -12.62
N ARG A 31 13.56 -1.67 -13.61
CA ARG A 31 13.40 -0.49 -14.48
C ARG A 31 12.05 0.15 -14.18
N ALA A 32 12.10 1.34 -13.64
CA ALA A 32 10.88 2.14 -13.48
C ALA A 32 10.34 2.54 -14.87
N GLN A 33 9.03 2.44 -15.05
CA GLN A 33 8.41 2.72 -16.36
C GLN A 33 7.84 4.14 -16.45
N ARG A 34 7.75 4.85 -15.34
CA ARG A 34 7.16 6.18 -15.27
C ARG A 34 7.88 7.07 -14.25
N PRO A 35 7.79 8.39 -14.42
CA PRO A 35 8.26 9.33 -13.41
C PRO A 35 7.53 9.14 -12.08
N VAL A 36 8.23 9.45 -11.00
CA VAL A 36 7.66 9.53 -9.65
C VAL A 36 7.72 10.98 -9.18
N VAL A 37 6.58 11.52 -8.77
CA VAL A 37 6.45 12.77 -8.04
C VAL A 37 5.99 12.39 -6.63
N TRP A 38 6.88 12.44 -5.64
CA TRP A 38 6.59 11.90 -4.31
C TRP A 38 5.32 12.48 -3.68
N LYS A 39 5.09 13.80 -3.85
CA LYS A 39 3.89 14.49 -3.37
C LYS A 39 2.60 13.89 -3.90
N ASP A 40 2.62 13.35 -5.13
CA ASP A 40 1.44 12.80 -5.79
C ASP A 40 1.35 11.28 -5.68
N PHE A 41 2.49 10.61 -5.51
CA PHE A 41 2.58 9.15 -5.49
C PHE A 41 2.40 8.56 -4.11
N LEU A 42 3.02 9.17 -3.08
CA LEU A 42 3.00 8.66 -1.70
C LEU A 42 2.04 9.46 -0.82
N GLY A 43 1.13 8.76 -0.19
CA GLY A 43 0.29 9.24 0.90
C GLY A 43 0.56 8.50 2.20
N VAL A 44 -0.12 8.94 3.25
CA VAL A 44 -0.02 8.34 4.59
C VAL A 44 -1.42 8.17 5.17
N ASN A 45 -1.66 7.05 5.84
CA ASN A 45 -2.88 6.84 6.62
C ASN A 45 -2.87 7.72 7.87
N VAL A 46 -4.01 8.36 8.20
CA VAL A 46 -4.14 9.30 9.32
C VAL A 46 -5.42 9.05 10.11
N GLN A 47 -5.40 9.48 11.37
CA GLN A 47 -6.52 9.36 12.29
C GLN A 47 -6.60 10.60 13.21
N PHE A 48 -6.46 11.80 12.64
CA PHE A 48 -6.29 13.06 13.38
C PHE A 48 -7.37 13.28 14.47
N HIS A 49 -8.63 12.98 14.17
CA HIS A 49 -9.75 13.19 15.08
C HIS A 49 -9.74 12.29 16.35
N TYR A 50 -8.82 11.35 16.44
CA TYR A 50 -8.58 10.57 17.67
C TYR A 50 -7.52 11.16 18.58
N PHE A 51 -6.87 12.24 18.14
CA PHE A 51 -5.84 12.95 18.90
C PHE A 51 -6.33 14.32 19.37
N THR A 52 -5.67 14.88 20.39
CA THR A 52 -5.92 16.26 20.82
C THR A 52 -5.44 17.27 19.79
N PRO A 53 -6.00 18.50 19.75
CA PRO A 53 -5.65 19.51 18.75
C PRO A 53 -4.15 19.82 18.65
N ASP A 54 -3.44 19.89 19.78
CA ASP A 54 -2.00 20.14 19.82
C ASP A 54 -1.20 18.99 19.17
N ILE A 55 -1.64 17.74 19.36
CA ILE A 55 -0.98 16.56 18.77
C ILE A 55 -1.26 16.49 17.27
N TYR A 56 -2.52 16.59 16.81
CA TYR A 56 -2.77 16.47 15.39
C TYR A 56 -2.24 17.66 14.56
N GLN A 57 -2.15 18.87 15.13
CA GLN A 57 -1.47 19.99 14.49
C GLN A 57 0.04 19.71 14.32
N LYS A 58 0.67 19.13 15.34
CA LYS A 58 2.07 18.67 15.24
C LYS A 58 2.22 17.59 14.16
N GLN A 59 1.33 16.60 14.12
CA GLN A 59 1.31 15.55 13.09
C GLN A 59 1.20 16.14 11.67
N MET A 60 0.30 17.09 11.44
CA MET A 60 0.15 17.80 10.16
C MET A 60 1.44 18.56 9.79
N SER A 61 2.02 19.29 10.73
CA SER A 61 3.29 19.99 10.50
C SER A 61 4.44 19.02 10.13
N ARG A 62 4.50 17.85 10.75
CA ARG A 62 5.47 16.80 10.39
C ARG A 62 5.23 16.24 9.01
N LEU A 63 3.98 16.05 8.62
CA LEU A 63 3.61 15.58 7.28
C LEU A 63 4.01 16.59 6.21
N ASP A 64 3.79 17.89 6.45
CA ASP A 64 4.22 18.97 5.54
C ASP A 64 5.74 18.98 5.35
N GLN A 65 6.50 18.74 6.44
CA GLN A 65 7.96 18.66 6.39
C GLN A 65 8.48 17.49 5.54
N LEU A 66 7.68 16.42 5.34
CA LEU A 66 8.00 15.34 4.41
C LEU A 66 7.62 15.70 2.96
N GLY A 67 6.89 16.79 2.73
CA GLY A 67 6.46 17.22 1.41
C GLY A 67 5.43 16.32 0.74
N LEU A 68 4.66 15.55 1.51
CA LEU A 68 3.65 14.63 1.01
C LEU A 68 2.30 15.34 0.85
N GLY A 69 1.56 15.01 -0.21
CA GLY A 69 0.32 15.70 -0.57
C GLY A 69 -0.97 14.88 -0.38
N TRP A 70 -0.85 13.61 0.00
CA TRP A 70 -2.00 12.70 0.12
C TRP A 70 -2.13 12.14 1.52
N ILE A 71 -3.38 12.08 2.00
CA ILE A 71 -3.73 11.40 3.25
C ILE A 71 -4.91 10.45 3.03
N ARG A 72 -4.92 9.34 3.77
CA ARG A 72 -6.05 8.43 3.83
C ARG A 72 -6.58 8.41 5.26
N TRP A 73 -7.85 8.82 5.44
CA TRP A 73 -8.46 9.11 6.74
C TRP A 73 -9.53 8.10 7.11
N THR A 74 -9.32 7.41 8.24
CA THR A 74 -10.25 6.40 8.76
C THR A 74 -11.46 7.07 9.42
N LEU A 75 -12.66 6.65 9.05
CA LEU A 75 -13.91 7.01 9.69
C LEU A 75 -14.63 5.74 10.14
N HIS A 76 -14.89 5.59 11.44
CA HIS A 76 -15.64 4.47 11.98
C HIS A 76 -17.10 4.85 12.19
N TRP A 77 -18.03 4.23 11.43
CA TRP A 77 -19.45 4.55 11.52
C TRP A 77 -20.00 4.40 12.95
N PRO A 78 -19.76 3.29 13.69
CA PRO A 78 -20.30 3.16 15.05
C PRO A 78 -19.78 4.21 16.04
N VAL A 79 -18.65 4.86 15.75
CA VAL A 79 -18.11 5.98 16.55
C VAL A 79 -18.79 7.30 16.17
N LEU A 80 -19.02 7.51 14.87
CA LEU A 80 -19.62 8.73 14.35
C LEU A 80 -21.12 8.79 14.55
N GLU A 81 -21.80 7.64 14.60
CA GLU A 81 -23.26 7.52 14.86
C GLU A 81 -23.51 6.34 15.82
N PRO A 82 -23.28 6.53 17.13
CA PRO A 82 -23.44 5.46 18.13
C PRO A 82 -24.88 4.98 18.31
N ALA A 83 -25.87 5.82 17.97
CA ALA A 83 -27.27 5.46 17.87
C ALA A 83 -27.88 6.19 16.66
N GLN A 84 -28.92 5.59 16.08
CA GLN A 84 -29.55 6.12 14.87
C GLN A 84 -29.94 7.60 15.02
N GLY A 85 -29.40 8.45 14.15
CA GLY A 85 -29.62 9.89 14.15
C GLY A 85 -28.86 10.65 15.25
N GLN A 86 -28.05 10.01 16.06
CA GLN A 86 -27.21 10.66 17.07
C GLN A 86 -25.77 10.71 16.58
N TYR A 87 -25.34 11.87 16.12
CA TYR A 87 -24.04 12.04 15.52
C TYR A 87 -23.01 12.62 16.49
N ASN A 88 -21.80 12.05 16.46
CA ASN A 88 -20.63 12.49 17.22
C ASN A 88 -19.54 12.95 16.21
N LEU A 89 -19.71 14.15 15.66
CA LEU A 89 -18.86 14.68 14.59
C LEU A 89 -17.92 15.82 15.03
N ASP A 90 -18.03 16.32 16.25
CA ASP A 90 -17.30 17.52 16.71
C ASP A 90 -15.78 17.39 16.56
N ALA A 91 -15.22 16.26 16.97
CA ALA A 91 -13.77 16.01 16.86
C ALA A 91 -13.34 15.89 15.39
N LEU A 92 -14.14 15.24 14.56
CA LEU A 92 -13.88 15.12 13.12
C LEU A 92 -13.99 16.49 12.43
N ASP A 93 -15.02 17.26 12.73
CA ASP A 93 -15.19 18.63 12.21
C ASP A 93 -14.01 19.54 12.57
N ALA A 94 -13.55 19.47 13.80
CA ALA A 94 -12.42 20.27 14.25
C ALA A 94 -11.13 19.89 13.53
N ALA A 95 -10.86 18.58 13.40
CA ALA A 95 -9.68 18.09 12.71
C ALA A 95 -9.73 18.39 11.20
N MET A 96 -10.90 18.23 10.55
CA MET A 96 -11.09 18.54 9.13
C MET A 96 -10.88 20.04 8.82
N ARG A 97 -11.40 20.94 9.67
CA ARG A 97 -11.13 22.39 9.54
C ARG A 97 -9.66 22.71 9.72
N THR A 98 -8.97 22.05 10.64
CA THR A 98 -7.54 22.26 10.84
C THR A 98 -6.70 21.74 9.68
N ALA A 99 -7.13 20.67 9.01
CA ALA A 99 -6.44 20.13 7.85
C ALA A 99 -6.62 20.94 6.56
N GLU A 100 -7.66 21.78 6.46
CA GLU A 100 -8.00 22.52 5.24
C GLU A 100 -6.84 23.41 4.71
N PRO A 101 -6.14 24.22 5.52
CA PRO A 101 -5.03 25.05 5.05
C PRO A 101 -3.82 24.28 4.52
N HIS A 102 -3.68 22.98 4.84
CA HIS A 102 -2.58 22.15 4.37
C HIS A 102 -2.81 21.62 2.93
N HIS A 103 -4.04 21.75 2.40
CA HIS A 103 -4.40 21.35 1.03
C HIS A 103 -4.06 19.90 0.68
N TYR A 104 -4.24 18.98 1.63
CA TYR A 104 -4.07 17.55 1.35
C TYR A 104 -5.15 17.03 0.40
N ASN A 105 -4.74 16.19 -0.55
CA ASN A 105 -5.68 15.33 -1.25
C ASN A 105 -6.11 14.22 -0.30
N THR A 106 -7.35 14.24 0.13
CA THR A 106 -7.87 13.35 1.17
C THR A 106 -8.67 12.21 0.57
N VAL A 107 -8.31 10.98 0.92
CA VAL A 107 -9.16 9.79 0.77
C VAL A 107 -9.79 9.53 2.13
N ALA A 108 -11.10 9.63 2.27
CA ALA A 108 -11.77 9.21 3.49
C ALA A 108 -12.49 7.88 3.25
N TYR A 109 -12.47 6.98 4.23
CA TYR A 109 -13.23 5.76 4.16
C TYR A 109 -14.10 5.55 5.39
N LEU A 110 -15.33 5.11 5.15
CA LEU A 110 -16.24 4.69 6.22
C LEU A 110 -16.17 3.18 6.36
N VAL A 111 -15.98 2.72 7.59
CA VAL A 111 -15.88 1.29 7.92
C VAL A 111 -16.66 0.96 9.18
N GLY A 112 -17.09 -0.28 9.24
CA GLY A 112 -17.86 -0.81 10.34
C GLY A 112 -19.34 -0.47 10.24
N SER A 113 -20.19 -1.35 10.72
CA SER A 113 -21.64 -1.11 10.83
C SER A 113 -22.00 -0.56 12.19
N ALA A 114 -22.80 0.49 12.21
CA ALA A 114 -23.40 0.97 13.46
C ALA A 114 -24.33 -0.12 14.05
N ALA A 115 -24.37 -0.24 15.36
CA ALA A 115 -25.08 -1.34 16.05
C ALA A 115 -26.57 -1.44 15.68
N PHE A 116 -27.21 -0.31 15.36
CA PHE A 116 -28.63 -0.28 14.99
C PHE A 116 -28.91 -0.83 13.58
N ASP A 117 -27.88 -0.87 12.70
CA ASP A 117 -27.99 -1.37 11.31
C ASP A 117 -27.05 -2.53 11.00
N SER A 118 -26.31 -3.04 11.95
CA SER A 118 -25.48 -4.23 11.77
C SER A 118 -26.32 -5.48 11.52
N SER A 119 -25.89 -6.32 10.56
CA SER A 119 -26.47 -7.65 10.33
C SER A 119 -26.05 -8.69 11.39
N ALA A 120 -25.28 -8.30 12.39
CA ALA A 120 -24.82 -9.16 13.47
C ALA A 120 -25.96 -9.89 14.17
N PRO A 121 -25.81 -11.18 14.51
CA PRO A 121 -26.78 -11.88 15.33
C PRO A 121 -26.83 -11.28 16.74
N GLN A 122 -27.98 -11.43 17.40
CA GLN A 122 -28.17 -10.94 18.77
C GLN A 122 -27.09 -11.51 19.70
N GLY A 123 -26.44 -10.64 20.46
CA GLY A 123 -25.37 -11.00 21.40
C GLY A 123 -23.97 -11.16 20.81
N ALA A 124 -23.78 -10.87 19.51
CA ALA A 124 -22.45 -10.82 18.93
C ALA A 124 -21.62 -9.68 19.55
N SER A 125 -20.32 -9.94 19.79
CA SER A 125 -19.39 -8.96 20.39
C SER A 125 -18.83 -7.95 19.39
N ASN A 126 -18.61 -8.36 18.12
CA ASN A 126 -17.96 -7.56 17.08
C ASN A 126 -18.99 -7.13 16.03
N THR A 127 -20.03 -6.41 16.47
CA THR A 127 -21.17 -6.05 15.61
C THR A 127 -20.77 -5.17 14.44
N ASP A 128 -19.73 -4.38 14.60
CA ASP A 128 -19.16 -3.48 13.57
C ASP A 128 -18.45 -4.24 12.43
N GLN A 129 -18.02 -5.48 12.66
CA GLN A 129 -17.39 -6.31 11.63
C GLN A 129 -18.39 -7.05 10.73
N TYR A 130 -19.67 -7.02 11.05
CA TYR A 130 -20.72 -7.52 10.17
C TYR A 130 -21.13 -6.44 9.17
N PRO A 131 -21.54 -6.79 7.95
CA PRO A 131 -22.04 -5.80 7.00
C PRO A 131 -23.28 -5.06 7.52
N PRO A 132 -23.62 -3.89 6.96
CA PRO A 132 -24.89 -3.25 7.24
C PRO A 132 -26.05 -4.19 6.88
N ARG A 133 -27.14 -4.06 7.60
CA ARG A 133 -28.38 -4.79 7.29
C ARG A 133 -29.06 -4.21 6.06
N ASP A 134 -28.93 -2.92 5.88
CA ASP A 134 -29.45 -2.17 4.76
C ASP A 134 -28.33 -1.31 4.13
N ASP A 135 -27.85 -1.72 2.97
CA ASP A 135 -26.82 -1.01 2.24
C ASP A 135 -27.20 0.43 1.89
N THR A 136 -28.51 0.72 1.81
CA THR A 136 -28.99 2.08 1.50
C THR A 136 -28.76 3.03 2.67
N ILE A 137 -28.88 2.56 3.91
CA ILE A 137 -28.57 3.35 5.10
C ILE A 137 -27.08 3.71 5.14
N PHE A 138 -26.20 2.74 4.91
CA PHE A 138 -24.76 2.98 4.82
C PHE A 138 -24.43 4.00 3.71
N ALA A 139 -25.03 3.82 2.52
CA ALA A 139 -24.86 4.72 1.38
C ALA A 139 -25.34 6.15 1.66
N GLU A 140 -26.47 6.32 2.36
CA GLU A 140 -26.96 7.63 2.82
C GLU A 140 -25.98 8.29 3.79
N ARG A 141 -25.39 7.54 4.73
CA ARG A 141 -24.39 8.07 5.67
C ARG A 141 -23.12 8.52 4.96
N MET A 142 -22.59 7.71 4.03
CA MET A 142 -21.45 8.12 3.22
C MET A 142 -21.76 9.34 2.36
N THR A 143 -22.95 9.42 1.78
CA THR A 143 -23.41 10.60 1.00
C THR A 143 -23.46 11.85 1.86
N ALA A 144 -24.05 11.75 3.06
CA ALA A 144 -24.11 12.87 4.00
C ALA A 144 -22.71 13.36 4.44
N LEU A 145 -21.79 12.43 4.69
CA LEU A 145 -20.39 12.76 4.99
C LEU A 145 -19.70 13.42 3.78
N ALA A 146 -19.94 12.94 2.56
CA ALA A 146 -19.38 13.52 1.35
C ALA A 146 -19.87 14.95 1.10
N GLN A 147 -21.13 15.22 1.39
CA GLN A 147 -21.70 16.58 1.31
C GLN A 147 -21.16 17.49 2.42
N ARG A 148 -20.94 16.95 3.63
CA ARG A 148 -20.43 17.70 4.77
C ARG A 148 -18.96 18.08 4.62
N TYR A 149 -18.16 17.23 4.00
CA TYR A 149 -16.70 17.39 3.86
C TYR A 149 -16.27 17.49 2.37
N PRO A 150 -16.60 18.60 1.69
CA PRO A 150 -16.29 18.76 0.26
C PRO A 150 -14.78 18.83 -0.05
N GLN A 151 -13.94 19.03 0.97
CA GLN A 151 -12.47 18.95 0.87
C GLN A 151 -11.96 17.51 0.71
N VAL A 152 -12.78 16.49 0.98
CA VAL A 152 -12.42 15.08 0.75
C VAL A 152 -12.50 14.79 -0.75
N SER A 153 -11.35 14.49 -1.35
CA SER A 153 -11.23 14.32 -2.80
C SER A 153 -11.69 12.94 -3.29
N HIS A 154 -11.61 11.91 -2.46
CA HIS A 154 -11.98 10.53 -2.81
C HIS A 154 -12.68 9.85 -1.63
N TRP A 155 -13.70 9.04 -1.93
CA TRP A 155 -14.41 8.25 -0.93
C TRP A 155 -14.17 6.76 -1.13
N GLN A 156 -13.63 6.10 -0.12
CA GLN A 156 -13.40 4.67 -0.12
C GLN A 156 -14.50 3.95 0.69
N VAL A 157 -15.08 2.92 0.10
CA VAL A 157 -16.20 2.18 0.69
C VAL A 157 -15.68 0.97 1.45
N TRP A 158 -15.76 0.97 2.79
CA TRP A 158 -15.31 -0.10 3.67
C TRP A 158 -13.78 -0.25 3.74
N ASN A 159 -13.33 -1.28 4.52
CA ASN A 159 -11.93 -1.68 4.67
C ASN A 159 -11.82 -3.20 4.82
N GLU A 160 -10.92 -3.83 4.08
CA GLU A 160 -10.54 -5.25 4.17
C GLU A 160 -11.72 -6.24 4.27
N PRO A 161 -12.73 -6.20 3.39
CA PRO A 161 -13.91 -7.06 3.48
C PRO A 161 -13.60 -8.55 3.26
N ASN A 162 -12.37 -8.89 2.93
CA ASN A 162 -11.90 -10.27 2.84
C ASN A 162 -11.36 -10.82 4.16
N ILE A 163 -11.22 -9.99 5.20
CA ILE A 163 -10.83 -10.41 6.55
C ILE A 163 -11.67 -9.76 7.65
N VAL A 164 -12.30 -8.62 7.38
CA VAL A 164 -13.19 -7.89 8.32
C VAL A 164 -14.59 -7.82 7.71
N TRP A 165 -15.25 -8.99 7.64
CA TRP A 165 -16.61 -9.16 7.12
C TRP A 165 -17.20 -10.47 7.68
N LEU A 166 -17.96 -10.38 8.74
CA LEU A 166 -18.51 -11.54 9.42
C LEU A 166 -19.89 -11.95 8.87
N PRO A 167 -20.27 -13.24 8.97
CA PRO A 167 -19.51 -14.34 9.55
C PRO A 167 -18.39 -14.86 8.63
N GLN A 168 -18.38 -14.48 7.36
CA GLN A 168 -17.37 -14.84 6.37
C GLN A 168 -17.34 -13.81 5.24
N PRO A 169 -16.19 -13.62 4.57
CA PRO A 169 -16.09 -12.73 3.42
C PRO A 169 -17.10 -13.08 2.33
N ASP A 170 -17.81 -12.08 1.82
CA ASP A 170 -18.79 -12.21 0.73
C ASP A 170 -18.50 -11.17 -0.36
N PRO A 171 -17.83 -11.58 -1.47
CA PRO A 171 -17.50 -10.67 -2.56
C PRO A 171 -18.71 -10.07 -3.27
N VAL A 172 -19.83 -10.79 -3.30
CA VAL A 172 -21.06 -10.34 -3.98
C VAL A 172 -21.76 -9.29 -3.13
N ALA A 173 -21.92 -9.56 -1.84
CA ALA A 173 -22.51 -8.61 -0.89
C ALA A 173 -21.66 -7.33 -0.79
N TYR A 174 -20.33 -7.47 -0.72
CA TYR A 174 -19.47 -6.28 -0.71
C TYR A 174 -19.58 -5.47 -2.02
N TYR A 175 -19.61 -6.12 -3.19
CA TYR A 175 -19.77 -5.40 -4.45
C TYR A 175 -21.12 -4.68 -4.54
N HIS A 176 -22.18 -5.25 -3.98
CA HIS A 176 -23.48 -4.60 -3.88
C HIS A 176 -23.42 -3.35 -2.99
N LEU A 177 -22.81 -3.45 -1.79
CA LEU A 177 -22.58 -2.30 -0.92
C LEU A 177 -21.78 -1.18 -1.62
N LEU A 178 -20.70 -1.55 -2.31
CA LEU A 178 -19.84 -0.63 -3.06
C LEU A 178 -20.62 0.13 -4.14
N THR A 179 -21.38 -0.57 -4.97
CA THR A 179 -22.10 0.03 -6.10
C THR A 179 -23.31 0.82 -5.66
N THR A 180 -24.05 0.38 -4.64
CA THR A 180 -25.14 1.12 -4.01
C THR A 180 -24.61 2.45 -3.46
N THR A 181 -23.51 2.41 -2.71
CA THR A 181 -22.87 3.60 -2.13
C THR A 181 -22.32 4.53 -3.22
N ALA A 182 -21.62 3.99 -4.22
CA ALA A 182 -21.10 4.81 -5.33
C ALA A 182 -22.23 5.53 -6.10
N THR A 183 -23.35 4.85 -6.33
CA THR A 183 -24.52 5.39 -7.00
C THR A 183 -25.16 6.52 -6.16
N ALA A 184 -25.35 6.32 -4.87
CA ALA A 184 -25.92 7.31 -3.97
C ALA A 184 -25.05 8.58 -3.89
N ILE A 185 -23.74 8.44 -3.69
CA ILE A 185 -22.81 9.57 -3.66
C ILE A 185 -22.83 10.31 -4.99
N ARG A 186 -22.75 9.64 -6.13
CA ARG A 186 -22.71 10.26 -7.45
C ARG A 186 -24.04 10.88 -7.86
N SER A 187 -25.16 10.43 -7.32
CA SER A 187 -26.45 11.09 -7.50
C SER A 187 -26.50 12.47 -6.85
N ALA A 188 -25.83 12.63 -5.71
CA ALA A 188 -25.74 13.90 -5.00
C ALA A 188 -24.54 14.76 -5.46
N LEU A 189 -23.41 14.10 -5.77
CA LEU A 189 -22.11 14.69 -6.13
C LEU A 189 -21.53 13.96 -7.36
N PRO A 190 -21.95 14.30 -8.59
CA PRO A 190 -21.79 13.48 -9.81
C PRO A 190 -20.35 13.06 -10.16
N ASN A 191 -19.36 13.88 -9.84
CA ASN A 191 -17.96 13.61 -10.23
C ASN A 191 -17.11 13.06 -9.09
N THR A 192 -17.72 12.64 -7.99
CA THR A 192 -16.97 12.14 -6.83
C THR A 192 -16.25 10.84 -7.16
N PRO A 193 -14.91 10.80 -7.04
CA PRO A 193 -14.15 9.58 -7.22
C PRO A 193 -14.39 8.59 -6.07
N ILE A 194 -14.58 7.33 -6.44
CA ILE A 194 -14.81 6.23 -5.49
C ILE A 194 -13.64 5.26 -5.56
N VAL A 195 -13.27 4.71 -4.41
CA VAL A 195 -12.22 3.71 -4.24
C VAL A 195 -12.84 2.46 -3.62
N THR A 196 -12.46 1.27 -4.08
CA THR A 196 -12.85 0.02 -3.42
C THR A 196 -12.24 -0.04 -2.02
N ALA A 197 -12.79 -0.83 -1.13
CA ALA A 197 -12.06 -1.23 0.08
C ALA A 197 -10.70 -1.80 -0.29
N GLY A 198 -9.67 -1.43 0.45
CA GLY A 198 -8.38 -2.09 0.33
C GLY A 198 -8.51 -3.55 0.75
N VAL A 199 -8.17 -4.48 -0.14
CA VAL A 199 -8.28 -5.92 0.14
C VAL A 199 -6.97 -6.41 0.74
N ALA A 200 -7.03 -7.10 1.87
CA ALA A 200 -5.84 -7.64 2.54
C ALA A 200 -5.13 -8.68 1.68
N TYR A 201 -3.80 -8.55 1.57
CA TYR A 201 -3.00 -9.28 0.60
C TYR A 201 -2.59 -10.68 1.04
N TYR A 202 -1.91 -10.88 2.09
CA TYR A 202 -1.39 -12.12 2.73
C TYR A 202 -1.76 -13.48 2.08
N GLY A 203 -1.95 -13.55 0.77
CA GLY A 203 -2.57 -14.70 0.11
C GLY A 203 -4.07 -14.84 0.41
N GLN A 204 -4.66 -13.86 1.07
CA GLN A 204 -6.02 -13.85 1.59
C GLN A 204 -6.95 -12.88 0.84
N MET A 205 -6.57 -12.40 -0.34
CA MET A 205 -7.50 -11.68 -1.22
C MET A 205 -8.68 -12.55 -1.66
N ARG A 206 -8.84 -13.70 -1.00
CA ARG A 206 -9.97 -14.61 -1.20
C ARG A 206 -11.16 -14.14 -0.38
N GLY A 207 -12.31 -14.07 -1.02
CA GLY A 207 -13.58 -14.23 -0.37
C GLY A 207 -13.85 -15.70 -0.04
N SER A 208 -15.06 -16.04 0.38
CA SER A 208 -15.43 -17.42 0.75
C SER A 208 -15.24 -18.43 -0.39
N THR A 209 -15.42 -18.03 -1.65
CA THR A 209 -15.43 -18.90 -2.82
C THR A 209 -14.50 -18.46 -3.95
N ALA A 210 -14.02 -17.21 -3.93
CA ALA A 210 -13.21 -16.63 -5.01
C ALA A 210 -12.25 -15.56 -4.46
N TYR A 211 -11.33 -15.10 -5.28
CA TYR A 211 -10.56 -13.91 -4.98
C TYR A 211 -11.47 -12.67 -5.00
N MET A 212 -11.39 -11.86 -3.98
CA MET A 212 -12.27 -10.69 -3.78
C MET A 212 -12.19 -9.71 -4.96
N LEU A 213 -10.97 -9.30 -5.35
CA LEU A 213 -10.78 -8.38 -6.48
C LEU A 213 -11.24 -8.99 -7.80
N GLN A 214 -10.95 -10.26 -8.06
CA GLN A 214 -11.42 -10.94 -9.27
C GLN A 214 -12.94 -11.00 -9.32
N SER A 215 -13.59 -11.32 -8.20
CA SER A 215 -15.05 -11.33 -8.12
C SER A 215 -15.67 -9.96 -8.41
N MET A 216 -15.06 -8.86 -7.94
CA MET A 216 -15.52 -7.51 -8.29
C MET A 216 -15.34 -7.20 -9.78
N VAL A 217 -14.23 -7.63 -10.37
CA VAL A 217 -13.99 -7.50 -11.83
C VAL A 217 -15.05 -8.27 -12.62
N ASP A 218 -15.32 -9.51 -12.24
CA ASP A 218 -16.31 -10.38 -12.90
C ASP A 218 -17.73 -9.79 -12.80
N GLN A 219 -18.02 -9.01 -11.76
CA GLN A 219 -19.27 -8.28 -11.58
C GLN A 219 -19.31 -6.92 -12.29
N GLY A 220 -18.24 -6.51 -12.98
CA GLY A 220 -18.22 -5.32 -13.82
C GLY A 220 -17.57 -4.09 -13.19
N LEU A 221 -16.66 -4.26 -12.26
CA LEU A 221 -15.91 -3.15 -11.60
C LEU A 221 -15.30 -2.17 -12.61
N ALA A 222 -14.72 -2.67 -13.70
CA ALA A 222 -14.06 -1.86 -14.73
C ALA A 222 -15.01 -0.81 -15.36
N GLY A 223 -16.30 -1.15 -15.51
CA GLY A 223 -17.33 -0.23 -16.04
C GLY A 223 -17.78 0.85 -15.07
N GLN A 224 -17.45 0.74 -13.78
CA GLN A 224 -17.91 1.64 -12.73
C GLN A 224 -17.08 2.91 -12.57
N ASN A 225 -15.92 3.01 -13.24
CA ASN A 225 -14.94 4.09 -13.03
C ASN A 225 -14.59 4.27 -11.53
N ILE A 226 -14.27 3.15 -10.88
CA ILE A 226 -13.87 3.04 -9.47
C ILE A 226 -12.39 2.65 -9.42
N VAL A 227 -11.64 3.23 -8.50
CA VAL A 227 -10.25 2.87 -8.25
C VAL A 227 -10.19 1.53 -7.52
N ALA A 228 -9.45 0.56 -8.04
CA ALA A 228 -9.19 -0.68 -7.32
C ALA A 228 -8.09 -0.48 -6.28
N ALA A 229 -8.29 -1.00 -5.08
CA ALA A 229 -7.34 -0.87 -3.98
C ALA A 229 -7.06 -2.20 -3.29
N TYR A 230 -5.81 -2.40 -2.85
CA TYR A 230 -5.43 -3.51 -2.00
C TYR A 230 -4.28 -3.13 -1.06
N HIS A 231 -4.02 -3.99 -0.06
CA HIS A 231 -3.02 -3.79 0.99
C HIS A 231 -1.90 -4.82 0.87
N PRO A 232 -0.79 -4.51 0.16
CA PRO A 232 0.29 -5.45 -0.11
C PRO A 232 1.24 -5.60 1.08
N TYR A 233 0.74 -5.97 2.24
CA TYR A 233 1.58 -6.33 3.37
C TYR A 233 2.34 -7.63 3.10
N SER A 234 3.54 -7.76 3.63
CA SER A 234 4.36 -8.96 3.56
C SER A 234 5.33 -9.03 4.74
N GLU A 235 5.99 -10.16 4.93
CA GLU A 235 6.93 -10.37 6.03
C GLU A 235 8.19 -9.51 5.86
N TYR A 236 8.71 -9.40 4.63
CA TYR A 236 9.87 -8.60 4.25
C TYR A 236 9.49 -7.56 3.19
N PRO A 237 10.32 -6.55 2.95
CA PRO A 237 10.10 -5.59 1.86
C PRO A 237 9.99 -6.25 0.49
N GLU A 238 10.73 -7.31 0.24
CA GLU A 238 10.78 -8.05 -1.02
C GLU A 238 9.66 -9.06 -1.18
N GLY A 239 8.97 -9.44 -0.08
CA GLY A 239 7.89 -10.42 -0.10
C GLY A 239 7.73 -11.17 1.22
N ASP A 240 7.11 -12.36 1.19
CA ASP A 240 7.00 -13.24 2.35
C ASP A 240 8.30 -14.01 2.61
N SER A 241 9.20 -14.04 1.63
CA SER A 241 10.55 -14.56 1.73
C SER A 241 11.50 -13.66 0.94
N VAL A 242 12.69 -13.39 1.49
CA VAL A 242 13.75 -12.63 0.78
C VAL A 242 14.21 -13.38 -0.47
N ALA A 243 14.27 -14.72 -0.39
CA ALA A 243 14.71 -15.56 -1.50
C ALA A 243 13.70 -15.59 -2.66
N ASP A 244 12.43 -15.55 -2.34
CA ASP A 244 11.37 -15.75 -3.35
C ASP A 244 11.01 -14.48 -4.10
N ARG A 245 11.36 -13.28 -3.59
CA ARG A 245 11.10 -11.98 -4.24
C ARG A 245 9.65 -11.81 -4.68
N ASP A 246 8.75 -12.47 -3.99
CA ASP A 246 7.39 -12.74 -4.45
C ASP A 246 6.49 -11.50 -4.43
N PHE A 247 6.83 -10.45 -3.67
CA PHE A 247 6.09 -9.19 -3.72
C PHE A 247 6.09 -8.59 -5.14
N LEU A 248 7.25 -8.48 -5.77
CA LEU A 248 7.36 -7.92 -7.12
C LEU A 248 6.54 -8.72 -8.13
N VAL A 249 6.67 -10.05 -8.09
CA VAL A 249 5.94 -10.94 -9.00
C VAL A 249 4.43 -10.83 -8.79
N ARG A 250 3.96 -10.89 -7.54
CA ARG A 250 2.54 -10.83 -7.20
C ARG A 250 1.93 -9.47 -7.55
N ALA A 251 2.57 -8.38 -7.16
CA ALA A 251 2.07 -7.03 -7.42
C ALA A 251 2.04 -6.72 -8.92
N THR A 252 3.10 -7.06 -9.66
CA THR A 252 3.12 -6.89 -11.12
C THR A 252 1.99 -7.66 -11.80
N ARG A 253 1.81 -8.94 -11.46
CA ARG A 253 0.76 -9.77 -12.06
C ARG A 253 -0.65 -9.27 -11.71
N LEU A 254 -0.86 -8.88 -10.45
CA LEU A 254 -2.16 -8.40 -10.01
C LEU A 254 -2.52 -7.07 -10.69
N ASN A 255 -1.59 -6.11 -10.72
CA ASN A 255 -1.83 -4.82 -11.36
C ASN A 255 -2.09 -5.01 -12.86
N ALA A 256 -1.28 -5.82 -13.55
CA ALA A 256 -1.50 -6.13 -14.96
C ALA A 256 -2.87 -6.79 -15.20
N SER A 257 -3.24 -7.79 -14.39
CA SER A 257 -4.55 -8.45 -14.49
C SER A 257 -5.73 -7.48 -14.31
N LEU A 258 -5.63 -6.54 -13.39
CA LEU A 258 -6.65 -5.51 -13.18
C LEU A 258 -6.73 -4.55 -14.37
N HIS A 259 -5.59 -4.12 -14.92
CA HIS A 259 -5.56 -3.25 -16.10
C HIS A 259 -6.06 -3.96 -17.36
N ASP A 260 -5.69 -5.23 -17.58
CA ASP A 260 -6.19 -6.07 -18.67
C ASP A 260 -7.71 -6.25 -18.61
N ALA A 261 -8.27 -6.27 -17.41
CA ALA A 261 -9.71 -6.29 -17.19
C ALA A 261 -10.39 -4.92 -17.37
N GLY A 262 -9.63 -3.86 -17.65
CA GLY A 262 -10.14 -2.50 -17.89
C GLY A 262 -10.20 -1.58 -16.66
N VAL A 263 -9.66 -2.00 -15.52
CA VAL A 263 -9.52 -1.13 -14.33
C VAL A 263 -8.46 -0.07 -14.62
N LYS A 264 -8.82 1.20 -14.52
CA LYS A 264 -7.94 2.31 -14.91
C LYS A 264 -6.88 2.66 -13.88
N GLN A 265 -7.18 2.49 -12.61
CA GLN A 265 -6.31 2.89 -11.50
C GLN A 265 -6.24 1.80 -10.44
N VAL A 266 -5.02 1.49 -10.02
CA VAL A 266 -4.72 0.54 -8.95
C VAL A 266 -3.91 1.24 -7.87
N TRP A 267 -4.40 1.22 -6.63
CA TRP A 267 -3.77 1.86 -5.49
C TRP A 267 -3.41 0.83 -4.41
N ALA A 268 -2.28 1.06 -3.73
CA ALA A 268 -1.99 0.39 -2.47
C ALA A 268 -2.42 1.32 -1.33
N THR A 269 -3.59 1.08 -0.73
CA THR A 269 -4.15 1.98 0.28
C THR A 269 -3.65 1.73 1.70
N GLU A 270 -2.94 0.62 1.93
CA GLU A 270 -2.12 0.39 3.12
C GLU A 270 -0.91 -0.48 2.79
N TRP A 271 0.22 -0.18 3.42
CA TRP A 271 1.42 -1.01 3.50
C TRP A 271 2.31 -0.46 4.61
N GLY A 272 3.16 -1.28 5.19
CA GLY A 272 4.05 -0.83 6.26
C GLY A 272 4.46 -1.97 7.20
N TRP A 273 5.23 -1.64 8.20
CA TRP A 273 5.67 -2.54 9.27
C TRP A 273 5.59 -1.88 10.63
N SER A 274 5.23 -2.66 11.63
CA SER A 274 5.21 -2.22 13.01
C SER A 274 6.60 -2.26 13.63
N SER A 275 6.93 -1.29 14.45
CA SER A 275 8.09 -1.30 15.33
C SER A 275 7.89 -2.11 16.62
N TYR A 276 6.78 -2.83 16.73
CA TYR A 276 6.43 -3.69 17.85
C TYR A 276 7.53 -4.68 18.22
N LYS A 277 7.71 -4.94 19.51
CA LYS A 277 8.78 -5.80 20.05
C LYS A 277 8.28 -7.03 20.79
N GLY A 278 7.00 -7.33 20.68
CA GLY A 278 6.38 -8.46 21.36
C GLY A 278 6.58 -9.82 20.67
N PRO A 279 5.74 -10.83 20.98
CA PRO A 279 5.80 -12.13 20.33
C PRO A 279 5.61 -12.05 18.82
N VAL A 280 6.09 -13.08 18.10
CA VAL A 280 5.94 -13.19 16.64
C VAL A 280 4.45 -13.08 16.23
N GLU A 281 4.21 -12.26 15.25
CA GLU A 281 2.93 -11.98 14.60
C GLU A 281 3.04 -12.36 13.11
N MET A 282 2.05 -11.97 12.29
CA MET A 282 2.09 -12.22 10.84
C MET A 282 3.26 -11.52 10.13
N GLN A 283 3.76 -10.43 10.69
CA GLN A 283 5.01 -9.80 10.26
C GLN A 283 6.12 -10.07 11.27
N ARG A 284 7.37 -10.05 10.80
CA ARG A 284 8.53 -10.19 11.68
C ARG A 284 8.59 -9.07 12.71
N ILE A 285 9.18 -9.40 13.87
CA ILE A 285 9.52 -8.44 14.90
C ILE A 285 10.87 -7.82 14.53
N ILE A 286 10.83 -6.55 14.11
CA ILE A 286 11.97 -5.84 13.53
C ILE A 286 12.40 -4.60 14.33
N GLY A 287 11.57 -4.12 15.23
CA GLY A 287 11.83 -2.93 16.04
C GLY A 287 11.88 -1.64 15.20
N LEU A 288 12.39 -0.58 15.81
CA LEU A 288 12.40 0.76 15.21
C LEU A 288 13.33 0.88 13.99
N GLU A 289 14.53 0.30 14.07
CA GLU A 289 15.52 0.35 12.98
C GLU A 289 15.08 -0.49 11.79
N GLY A 290 14.56 -1.70 12.05
CA GLY A 290 14.00 -2.53 11.01
C GLY A 290 12.78 -1.91 10.35
N GLN A 291 11.91 -1.19 11.08
CA GLN A 291 10.81 -0.44 10.51
C GLN A 291 11.32 0.60 9.51
N ALA A 292 12.37 1.34 9.85
CA ALA A 292 12.97 2.33 8.96
C ALA A 292 13.55 1.70 7.69
N ASP A 293 14.39 0.66 7.83
CA ASP A 293 14.99 -0.04 6.70
C ASP A 293 13.93 -0.66 5.77
N TYR A 294 12.98 -1.40 6.34
CA TYR A 294 11.94 -2.08 5.56
C TYR A 294 11.04 -1.09 4.80
N THR A 295 10.73 0.04 5.43
CA THR A 295 9.94 1.10 4.78
C THR A 295 10.66 1.67 3.57
N LEU A 296 11.97 2.00 3.69
CA LEU A 296 12.73 2.58 2.58
C LEU A 296 12.90 1.59 1.41
N ARG A 297 13.23 0.33 1.68
CA ARG A 297 13.36 -0.70 0.63
C ARG A 297 12.04 -0.93 -0.09
N ARG A 298 10.92 -1.06 0.65
CA ARG A 298 9.60 -1.23 0.04
C ARG A 298 9.18 0.00 -0.75
N LEU A 299 9.46 1.22 -0.27
CA LEU A 299 9.18 2.45 -1.01
C LEU A 299 9.93 2.48 -2.35
N ALA A 300 11.21 2.11 -2.35
CA ALA A 300 12.00 2.00 -3.55
C ALA A 300 11.41 0.96 -4.54
N LEU A 301 11.02 -0.24 -4.07
CA LEU A 301 10.39 -1.26 -4.90
C LEU A 301 9.05 -0.79 -5.49
N MET A 302 8.17 -0.22 -4.66
CA MET A 302 6.85 0.21 -5.11
C MET A 302 6.92 1.36 -6.12
N SER A 303 7.97 2.17 -6.08
CA SER A 303 8.18 3.25 -7.06
C SER A 303 8.40 2.74 -8.49
N THR A 304 8.78 1.47 -8.66
CA THR A 304 8.96 0.84 -9.98
C THR A 304 7.70 0.15 -10.51
N LEU A 305 6.72 -0.08 -9.64
CA LEU A 305 5.51 -0.82 -9.97
C LEU A 305 4.39 0.09 -10.49
N ASP A 306 3.41 -0.51 -11.14
CA ASP A 306 2.27 0.22 -11.70
C ASP A 306 1.17 0.47 -10.65
N TYR A 307 1.50 1.32 -9.68
CA TYR A 307 0.53 1.94 -8.79
C TYR A 307 0.41 3.42 -9.13
N GLN A 308 -0.80 3.97 -9.21
CA GLN A 308 -0.94 5.42 -9.30
C GLN A 308 -0.68 6.09 -7.96
N ARG A 309 -1.01 5.44 -6.84
CA ARG A 309 -0.77 5.91 -5.47
C ARG A 309 -0.52 4.78 -4.50
N ILE A 310 0.27 5.08 -3.50
CA ILE A 310 0.52 4.16 -2.38
C ILE A 310 0.36 4.93 -1.06
N PHE A 311 -0.18 4.30 -0.02
CA PHE A 311 -0.41 4.93 1.28
C PHE A 311 0.26 4.12 2.38
N LEU A 312 1.24 4.73 3.03
CA LEU A 312 1.93 4.12 4.17
C LEU A 312 0.98 4.04 5.38
N PHE A 313 0.89 2.93 6.02
CA PHE A 313 0.22 2.75 7.29
C PHE A 313 1.27 2.75 8.40
N ASN A 314 1.31 3.79 9.28
CA ASN A 314 0.50 5.00 9.29
C ASN A 314 1.32 6.22 9.80
N LEU A 315 0.71 7.40 9.91
CA LEU A 315 1.41 8.62 10.31
C LEU A 315 1.85 8.58 11.79
N SER A 316 1.00 8.12 12.69
CA SER A 316 1.28 8.12 14.12
C SER A 316 0.98 6.76 14.74
N ASP A 317 1.75 6.38 15.74
CA ASP A 317 1.43 5.22 16.57
C ASP A 317 -0.01 5.30 17.09
N LEU A 318 -0.63 4.15 17.33
CA LEU A 318 -1.99 4.03 17.85
C LEU A 318 -1.97 3.68 19.34
N ASP A 319 -2.99 4.14 20.06
CA ASP A 319 -3.15 3.89 21.48
C ASP A 319 -3.75 2.48 21.79
N GLU A 320 -4.21 2.28 23.01
CA GLU A 320 -4.76 1.01 23.50
C GLU A 320 -6.04 0.53 22.79
N ARG A 321 -6.66 1.34 21.95
CA ARG A 321 -7.78 0.94 21.08
C ARG A 321 -7.35 -0.02 19.97
N ALA A 322 -6.07 0.03 19.59
CA ALA A 322 -5.48 -0.87 18.60
C ALA A 322 -4.86 -2.12 19.26
N THR A 323 -4.69 -3.19 18.50
CA THR A 323 -3.95 -4.36 18.96
C THR A 323 -2.50 -4.00 19.29
N PRO A 324 -1.81 -4.71 20.19
CA PRO A 324 -0.43 -4.36 20.56
C PRO A 324 0.52 -4.21 19.39
N ARG A 325 0.39 -5.06 18.35
CA ARG A 325 1.17 -4.95 17.13
C ARG A 325 0.83 -3.68 16.36
N ASP A 326 -0.45 -3.39 16.19
CA ASP A 326 -0.92 -2.29 15.33
C ASP A 326 -0.59 -0.92 15.92
N ARG A 327 -0.31 -0.85 17.21
CA ARG A 327 0.13 0.39 17.88
C ARG A 327 1.45 0.94 17.35
N GLY A 328 2.32 0.13 16.77
CA GLY A 328 3.70 0.50 16.42
C GLY A 328 3.96 0.86 14.95
N TYR A 329 2.93 1.02 14.11
CA TYR A 329 3.12 1.32 12.68
C TYR A 329 3.47 2.79 12.38
N GLY A 330 3.33 3.70 13.31
CA GLY A 330 3.52 5.12 13.10
C GLY A 330 4.91 5.52 12.60
N LEU A 331 4.94 6.57 11.77
CA LEU A 331 6.14 7.36 11.49
C LEU A 331 6.49 8.20 12.71
N LEU A 332 5.48 8.62 13.45
CA LEU A 332 5.53 9.42 14.67
C LEU A 332 5.05 8.57 15.85
N ASP A 333 5.46 8.91 17.05
CA ASP A 333 4.90 8.36 18.28
C ASP A 333 3.51 8.96 18.60
N LEU A 334 2.91 8.56 19.72
CA LEU A 334 1.61 9.06 20.19
C LEU A 334 1.59 10.56 20.51
N ASN A 335 2.77 11.18 20.73
CA ASN A 335 2.92 12.61 21.01
C ASN A 335 3.23 13.43 19.74
N GLY A 336 3.26 12.76 18.58
CA GLY A 336 3.62 13.37 17.30
C GLY A 336 5.13 13.62 17.15
N GLU A 337 5.98 12.92 17.93
CA GLU A 337 7.43 13.03 17.80
C GLU A 337 7.97 12.01 16.77
N PRO A 338 8.98 12.40 15.98
CA PRO A 338 9.54 11.54 14.94
C PRO A 338 10.16 10.26 15.49
N LYS A 339 9.79 9.13 14.89
CA LYS A 339 10.49 7.84 15.05
C LYS A 339 11.64 7.73 14.03
N PRO A 340 12.58 6.79 14.18
CA PRO A 340 13.69 6.61 13.22
C PRO A 340 13.23 6.50 11.77
N VAL A 341 12.10 5.85 11.50
CA VAL A 341 11.52 5.72 10.15
C VAL A 341 11.16 7.08 9.54
N TYR A 342 10.64 8.03 10.30
CA TYR A 342 10.36 9.38 9.83
C TYR A 342 11.65 10.09 9.39
N THR A 343 12.70 10.03 10.23
CA THR A 343 14.00 10.64 9.97
C THR A 343 14.66 10.02 8.73
N ALA A 344 14.60 8.70 8.60
CA ALA A 344 15.11 7.98 7.45
C ALA A 344 14.38 8.36 6.14
N MET A 345 13.05 8.50 6.18
CA MET A 345 12.28 8.99 5.04
C MET A 345 12.65 10.42 4.66
N LYS A 346 12.89 11.28 5.64
CA LYS A 346 13.34 12.65 5.39
C LYS A 346 14.69 12.65 4.66
N HIS A 347 15.68 11.91 5.16
CA HIS A 347 16.98 11.76 4.47
C HIS A 347 16.83 11.19 3.05
N PHE A 348 15.95 10.21 2.88
CA PHE A 348 15.65 9.64 1.56
C PHE A 348 15.12 10.71 0.59
N PHE A 349 14.17 11.55 1.01
CA PHE A 349 13.62 12.60 0.15
C PHE A 349 14.62 13.75 -0.08
N ASP A 350 15.47 14.08 0.90
CA ASP A 350 16.54 15.06 0.74
C ASP A 350 17.52 14.63 -0.39
N VAL A 351 17.81 13.32 -0.51
CA VAL A 351 18.68 12.78 -1.57
C VAL A 351 17.94 12.67 -2.91
N THR A 352 16.74 12.08 -2.91
CA THR A 352 16.00 11.83 -4.15
C THR A 352 15.42 13.10 -4.78
N GLY A 353 15.13 14.09 -3.95
CA GLY A 353 14.37 15.28 -4.35
C GLY A 353 12.89 14.95 -4.61
N PRO A 354 12.10 15.93 -5.04
CA PRO A 354 10.65 15.79 -5.17
C PRO A 354 10.21 14.95 -6.38
N THR A 355 11.08 14.80 -7.39
CA THR A 355 10.73 14.14 -8.65
C THR A 355 11.87 13.28 -9.15
N LEU A 356 11.55 12.08 -9.61
CA LEU A 356 12.47 11.13 -10.23
C LEU A 356 11.99 10.76 -11.64
N GLN A 357 12.93 10.67 -12.59
CA GLN A 357 12.71 10.19 -13.95
C GLN A 357 13.33 8.80 -14.09
N PRO A 358 12.68 7.85 -14.76
CA PRO A 358 13.27 6.53 -15.03
C PRO A 358 14.63 6.65 -15.73
N ALA A 359 15.56 5.77 -15.33
CA ALA A 359 16.86 5.66 -15.95
C ALA A 359 17.30 4.21 -16.06
N ASP A 360 18.23 3.94 -16.97
CA ASP A 360 18.90 2.65 -17.01
C ASP A 360 20.04 2.62 -15.98
N PRO A 361 20.21 1.52 -15.24
CA PRO A 361 21.34 1.35 -14.35
C PRO A 361 22.66 1.44 -15.11
N PRO A 362 23.68 2.08 -14.53
CA PRO A 362 25.00 2.16 -15.17
C PRO A 362 25.63 0.76 -15.26
N PRO A 363 26.43 0.48 -16.31
CA PRO A 363 27.16 -0.77 -16.40
C PRO A 363 28.04 -1.00 -15.17
N ALA A 364 27.87 -2.15 -14.54
CA ALA A 364 28.61 -2.57 -13.36
C ALA A 364 29.28 -3.92 -13.57
N THR A 365 30.34 -4.20 -12.81
CA THR A 365 30.99 -5.50 -12.72
C THR A 365 30.77 -6.10 -11.35
N SER A 366 30.92 -7.42 -11.23
CA SER A 366 30.76 -8.16 -9.95
C SER A 366 29.35 -8.06 -9.37
N VAL A 367 28.33 -8.18 -10.23
CA VAL A 367 26.92 -8.10 -9.83
C VAL A 367 26.51 -9.38 -9.07
N PRO A 368 26.11 -9.28 -7.79
CA PRO A 368 25.61 -10.44 -7.04
C PRO A 368 24.21 -10.83 -7.51
N GLU A 369 23.86 -12.10 -7.37
CA GLU A 369 22.55 -12.64 -7.78
C GLU A 369 21.37 -12.06 -6.98
N ASP A 370 21.61 -11.64 -5.73
CA ASP A 370 20.61 -11.08 -4.83
C ASP A 370 20.60 -9.54 -4.81
N LEU A 371 21.21 -8.90 -5.83
CA LEU A 371 21.19 -7.46 -5.97
C LEU A 371 19.80 -6.95 -6.29
N TYR A 372 19.34 -5.96 -5.54
CA TYR A 372 18.28 -5.05 -5.94
C TYR A 372 18.90 -3.72 -6.38
N ALA A 373 18.55 -3.26 -7.57
CA ALA A 373 19.09 -2.02 -8.13
C ALA A 373 18.01 -1.28 -8.94
N ILE A 374 17.87 0.02 -8.70
CA ILE A 374 16.90 0.88 -9.36
C ILE A 374 17.59 2.20 -9.71
N ALA A 375 17.60 2.55 -10.98
CA ALA A 375 18.23 3.78 -11.43
C ALA A 375 17.21 4.89 -11.74
N TRP A 376 17.59 6.11 -11.42
CA TRP A 376 16.78 7.31 -11.61
C TRP A 376 17.63 8.49 -12.08
N ASN A 377 16.98 9.45 -12.73
CA ASN A 377 17.54 10.77 -12.99
C ASN A 377 16.74 11.83 -12.23
N LYS A 378 17.45 12.80 -11.66
CA LYS A 378 16.84 14.02 -11.11
C LYS A 378 16.71 15.09 -12.19
N PRO A 379 15.78 16.06 -12.06
CA PRO A 379 15.64 17.15 -13.02
C PRO A 379 16.89 18.02 -13.18
N ASP A 380 17.78 18.04 -12.19
CA ASP A 380 19.05 18.79 -12.23
C ASP A 380 20.20 18.05 -12.94
N GLY A 381 19.90 16.91 -13.57
CA GLY A 381 20.88 16.07 -14.27
C GLY A 381 21.68 15.14 -13.37
N THR A 382 21.38 15.07 -12.06
CA THR A 382 22.00 14.10 -11.17
C THR A 382 21.41 12.71 -11.41
N HIS A 383 22.28 11.72 -11.61
CA HIS A 383 21.91 10.31 -11.64
C HIS A 383 21.88 9.71 -10.25
N LEU A 384 20.96 8.80 -10.01
CA LEU A 384 20.84 8.05 -8.76
C LEU A 384 20.77 6.55 -9.04
N LEU A 385 21.42 5.76 -8.19
CA LEU A 385 21.24 4.31 -8.12
C LEU A 385 20.86 3.94 -6.68
N MET A 386 19.67 3.45 -6.48
CA MET A 386 19.23 2.82 -5.25
C MET A 386 19.62 1.36 -5.29
N ALA A 387 20.38 0.86 -4.31
CA ALA A 387 20.85 -0.51 -4.33
C ALA A 387 20.98 -1.11 -2.92
N TRP A 388 20.73 -2.42 -2.82
CA TRP A 388 21.00 -3.25 -1.63
C TRP A 388 21.15 -4.72 -2.04
N SER A 389 21.80 -5.50 -1.19
CA SER A 389 21.96 -6.96 -1.34
C SER A 389 22.09 -7.59 0.05
N ALA A 390 21.49 -8.75 0.27
CA ALA A 390 21.67 -9.51 1.50
C ALA A 390 23.11 -10.04 1.62
N SER A 391 23.78 -10.27 0.50
CA SER A 391 25.18 -10.66 0.43
C SER A 391 26.11 -9.46 0.54
N SER A 392 27.16 -9.56 1.35
CA SER A 392 28.24 -8.59 1.34
C SER A 392 28.99 -8.68 0.02
N ALA A 393 28.82 -7.71 -0.84
CA ALA A 393 29.40 -7.67 -2.19
C ALA A 393 29.81 -6.24 -2.57
N HIS A 394 30.49 -6.10 -3.69
CA HIS A 394 30.89 -4.81 -4.26
C HIS A 394 30.38 -4.67 -5.68
N LEU A 395 29.87 -3.50 -6.01
CA LEU A 395 29.57 -3.09 -7.39
C LEU A 395 30.64 -2.12 -7.86
N THR A 396 31.35 -2.45 -8.92
CA THR A 396 32.32 -1.53 -9.53
C THR A 396 31.71 -0.92 -10.79
N PHE A 397 31.76 0.40 -10.89
CA PHE A 397 31.25 1.21 -12.01
C PHE A 397 32.43 1.85 -12.79
N PRO A 398 32.98 1.19 -13.82
CA PRO A 398 34.16 1.70 -14.53
C PRO A 398 33.95 3.07 -15.21
N GLY A 399 32.70 3.39 -15.58
CA GLY A 399 32.31 4.64 -16.21
C GLY A 399 32.17 5.83 -15.25
N ILE A 400 32.04 5.58 -13.93
CA ILE A 400 31.82 6.63 -12.93
C ILE A 400 33.14 6.86 -12.18
N LYS A 401 33.70 8.10 -12.26
CA LYS A 401 34.99 8.43 -11.63
C LYS A 401 34.84 9.05 -10.23
N SER A 402 33.70 9.68 -9.98
CA SER A 402 33.36 10.28 -8.69
C SER A 402 31.86 10.18 -8.44
N ALA A 403 31.46 9.82 -7.23
CA ALA A 403 30.09 9.71 -6.80
C ALA A 403 29.99 9.98 -5.30
N THR A 404 28.78 10.25 -4.81
CA THR A 404 28.47 10.28 -3.37
C THR A 404 27.59 9.11 -3.03
N LEU A 405 28.02 8.33 -2.06
CA LEU A 405 27.22 7.26 -1.45
C LEU A 405 26.48 7.83 -0.26
N HIS A 406 25.17 7.67 -0.24
CA HIS A 406 24.30 8.13 0.84
C HIS A 406 23.70 6.91 1.56
N ASP A 407 23.66 6.96 2.87
CA ASP A 407 22.92 6.06 3.74
C ASP A 407 21.68 6.80 4.30
N PRO A 408 20.48 6.56 3.76
CA PRO A 408 19.28 7.27 4.25
C PRO A 408 18.89 6.93 5.69
N LEU A 409 19.29 5.78 6.24
CA LEU A 409 18.99 5.42 7.62
C LEU A 409 19.69 6.33 8.60
N SER A 410 20.99 6.54 8.40
CA SER A 410 21.81 7.42 9.28
C SER A 410 21.88 8.88 8.82
N GLY A 411 21.53 9.16 7.56
CA GLY A 411 21.75 10.45 6.91
C GLY A 411 23.22 10.73 6.55
N SER A 412 24.11 9.74 6.71
CA SER A 412 25.52 9.89 6.37
C SER A 412 25.77 9.86 4.86
N GLN A 413 26.86 10.49 4.45
CA GLN A 413 27.31 10.47 3.07
C GLN A 413 28.82 10.32 2.96
N THR A 414 29.28 9.61 1.92
CA THR A 414 30.70 9.36 1.68
C THR A 414 31.02 9.62 0.20
N THR A 415 32.04 10.40 -0.06
CA THR A 415 32.54 10.60 -1.43
C THR A 415 33.39 9.40 -1.85
N LEU A 416 33.02 8.77 -2.96
CA LEU A 416 33.78 7.71 -3.62
C LEU A 416 34.43 8.29 -4.88
N ALA A 417 35.75 8.16 -5.00
CA ALA A 417 36.50 8.64 -6.18
C ALA A 417 37.61 7.66 -6.55
N SER A 418 37.68 7.31 -7.84
CA SER A 418 38.71 6.40 -8.35
C SER A 418 38.92 6.57 -9.85
N ALA A 419 40.17 6.62 -10.29
CA ALA A 419 40.52 6.67 -11.70
C ALA A 419 40.10 5.39 -12.47
N LYS A 420 39.97 4.24 -11.76
CA LYS A 420 39.55 2.97 -12.35
C LYS A 420 38.05 2.77 -12.36
N GLY A 421 37.31 3.63 -11.70
CA GLY A 421 35.85 3.51 -11.49
C GLY A 421 35.49 3.47 -10.03
N VAL A 422 34.29 3.95 -9.71
CA VAL A 422 33.75 3.93 -8.35
C VAL A 422 33.45 2.49 -7.94
N ASP A 423 33.85 2.15 -6.72
CA ASP A 423 33.54 0.87 -6.06
C ASP A 423 32.58 1.13 -4.89
N MET A 424 31.42 0.50 -4.93
CA MET A 424 30.36 0.61 -3.94
C MET A 424 30.22 -0.70 -3.17
N ALA A 425 30.50 -0.68 -1.88
CA ALA A 425 30.17 -1.80 -1.00
C ALA A 425 28.67 -1.87 -0.78
N LEU A 426 28.08 -3.03 -1.04
CA LEU A 426 26.66 -3.28 -0.81
C LEU A 426 26.39 -3.70 0.63
N THR A 427 25.23 -3.31 1.13
CA THR A 427 24.71 -3.68 2.44
C THR A 427 23.30 -4.27 2.30
N PRO A 428 22.78 -5.00 3.31
CA PRO A 428 21.38 -5.43 3.34
C PRO A 428 20.35 -4.30 3.40
N THR A 429 20.80 -3.08 3.71
CA THR A 429 19.95 -1.87 3.80
C THR A 429 20.07 -1.04 2.55
N LEU A 430 19.03 -0.23 2.27
CA LEU A 430 19.02 0.65 1.10
C LEU A 430 20.15 1.69 1.16
N GLN A 431 20.96 1.74 0.11
CA GLN A 431 21.95 2.78 -0.15
C GLN A 431 21.61 3.51 -1.45
N ILE A 432 22.02 4.77 -1.56
CA ILE A 432 21.81 5.57 -2.78
C ILE A 432 23.16 6.12 -3.24
N LEU A 433 23.59 5.72 -4.42
CA LEU A 433 24.73 6.31 -5.09
C LEU A 433 24.25 7.46 -5.99
N SER A 434 24.85 8.64 -5.85
CA SER A 434 24.55 9.80 -6.70
C SER A 434 25.79 10.30 -7.44
N TRP A 435 25.64 10.66 -8.73
CA TRP A 435 26.73 11.20 -9.53
C TRP A 435 26.21 12.16 -10.61
N LYS A 436 27.09 12.97 -11.15
CA LYS A 436 26.87 13.74 -12.39
C LYS A 436 27.72 13.17 -13.52
N PRO A 437 27.25 13.22 -14.77
CA PRO A 437 28.01 12.75 -15.94
C PRO A 437 29.38 13.45 -16.10
#